data_0f1769d172d55c9c08c91976e5a84b0a
#
_entry.id   0f1769d172d55c9c08c91976e5a84b0a
#
_cell.length_a   1.000
_cell.length_b   1.000
_cell.length_c   1.000
_cell.angle_alpha   90.00
_cell.angle_beta   90.00
_cell.angle_gamma   90.00
#
_symmetry.space_group_name_H-M   'P 1'
#
loop_
_entity.id
_entity.type
_entity.pdbx_description
1 polymer ?
#
loop_
_entity_poly.entity_id
_entity_poly.type
_entity_poly.pdbx_seq_one_letter_code
_entity_poly.pdbx_strand_id
1 'polypeptide(L)'
;MFSRIANLFKGFLSLFISGIERQNPKALIEAERENLRTQIARFNDNLANHAGFCERLLRQVKNLETQERDLAAKAAANLKVGNRNAAGQYALQLKTVKEQLDENRKQLEAAESTYKKLVLARDVAVRDAQDKIEKLKRMMTETEMLEAQAELQEMATGMVTSIGGS
;
A
#
# COMPACT_ATOMS: atom_id res chain seq x y z
N MET A 1 13.01 3.29 11.90
CA MET A 1 12.95 2.99 10.46
C MET A 1 12.82 4.23 9.60
N PHE A 2 11.96 5.17 9.94
CA PHE A 2 11.79 6.40 9.16
C PHE A 2 13.03 7.29 9.07
N SER A 3 13.87 7.35 10.10
CA SER A 3 15.11 8.14 10.10
C SER A 3 16.18 7.61 9.13
N ARG A 4 16.22 6.29 8.90
CA ARG A 4 17.16 5.67 7.96
C ARG A 4 16.78 5.95 6.51
N ILE A 5 15.48 5.96 6.22
CA ILE A 5 14.96 6.28 4.89
C ILE A 5 15.15 7.76 4.59
N ALA A 6 14.93 8.64 5.57
CA ALA A 6 15.20 10.08 5.44
C ALA A 6 16.69 10.38 5.23
N ASN A 7 17.59 9.64 5.90
CA ASN A 7 19.03 9.80 5.73
C ASN A 7 19.54 9.22 4.40
N LEU A 8 18.97 8.11 3.94
CA LEU A 8 19.22 7.57 2.60
C LEU A 8 18.76 8.54 1.51
N PHE A 9 17.64 9.19 1.72
CA PHE A 9 17.10 10.19 0.80
C PHE A 9 17.93 11.48 0.81
N LYS A 10 18.38 11.94 1.98
CA LYS A 10 19.34 13.07 2.07
C LYS A 10 20.68 12.74 1.43
N GLY A 11 21.20 11.53 1.62
CA GLY A 11 22.40 11.05 0.97
C GLY A 11 22.25 10.95 -0.55
N PHE A 12 21.12 10.45 -1.00
CA PHE A 12 20.78 10.39 -2.42
C PHE A 12 20.63 11.78 -3.03
N LEU A 13 19.94 12.70 -2.37
CA LEU A 13 19.84 14.10 -2.79
C LEU A 13 21.19 14.82 -2.81
N SER A 14 22.06 14.57 -1.83
CA SER A 14 23.39 15.20 -1.82
C SER A 14 24.31 14.65 -2.90
N LEU A 15 24.28 13.36 -3.18
CA LEU A 15 24.95 12.73 -4.32
C LEU A 15 24.40 13.25 -5.65
N PHE A 16 23.12 13.52 -5.69
CA PHE A 16 22.43 14.03 -6.85
C PHE A 16 22.76 15.50 -7.12
N ILE A 17 22.83 16.33 -6.08
CA ILE A 17 23.20 17.74 -6.18
C ILE A 17 24.68 17.93 -6.46
N SER A 18 25.56 17.03 -5.98
CA SER A 18 27.00 17.17 -6.07
C SER A 18 27.67 16.44 -7.24
N GLY A 19 27.05 15.43 -7.81
CA GLY A 19 27.75 14.51 -8.71
C GLY A 19 27.09 14.23 -10.03
N ILE A 20 25.82 14.47 -10.16
CA ILE A 20 25.17 14.28 -11.42
C ILE A 20 24.90 15.64 -12.01
N GLU A 21 25.62 15.80 -13.03
CA GLU A 21 25.31 16.69 -14.10
C GLU A 21 23.90 17.23 -13.98
N ARG A 22 23.84 18.46 -13.72
CA ARG A 22 22.75 19.42 -13.71
C ARG A 22 21.75 19.28 -14.88
N GLN A 23 21.75 18.13 -15.57
CA GLN A 23 21.20 18.07 -16.91
C GLN A 23 19.76 17.67 -17.01
N ASN A 24 19.11 17.15 -15.97
CA ASN A 24 17.68 16.92 -16.13
C ASN A 24 16.92 16.66 -14.80
N PRO A 25 16.57 17.71 -14.05
CA PRO A 25 15.65 17.54 -12.90
C PRO A 25 14.28 16.99 -13.32
N LYS A 26 13.86 17.23 -14.55
CA LYS A 26 12.62 16.64 -15.11
C LYS A 26 12.70 15.12 -15.22
N ALA A 27 13.84 14.57 -15.62
CA ALA A 27 14.05 13.13 -15.72
C ALA A 27 13.98 12.44 -14.36
N LEU A 28 14.40 13.10 -13.28
CA LEU A 28 14.27 12.59 -11.91
C LEU A 28 12.84 12.52 -11.45
N ILE A 29 12.10 13.57 -11.68
CA ILE A 29 10.67 13.59 -11.31
C ILE A 29 9.94 12.50 -12.06
N GLU A 30 10.24 12.30 -13.34
CA GLU A 30 9.64 11.21 -14.12
C GLU A 30 10.08 9.83 -13.59
N ALA A 31 11.35 9.65 -13.23
CA ALA A 31 11.85 8.42 -12.62
C ALA A 31 11.18 8.13 -11.28
N GLU A 32 11.00 9.14 -10.42
CA GLU A 32 10.27 9.02 -9.16
C GLU A 32 8.78 8.74 -9.35
N ARG A 33 8.16 9.40 -10.31
CA ARG A 33 6.76 9.10 -10.69
C ARG A 33 6.60 7.67 -11.15
N GLU A 34 7.50 7.18 -11.99
CA GLU A 34 7.45 5.80 -12.48
C GLU A 34 7.70 4.79 -11.35
N ASN A 35 8.65 5.07 -10.47
CA ASN A 35 8.92 4.26 -9.29
C ASN A 35 7.71 4.21 -8.36
N LEU A 36 7.08 5.35 -8.11
CA LEU A 36 5.85 5.45 -7.33
C LEU A 36 4.71 4.65 -7.98
N ARG A 37 4.52 4.80 -9.28
CA ARG A 37 3.51 4.04 -10.04
C ARG A 37 3.70 2.54 -9.89
N THR A 38 4.95 2.07 -9.98
CA THR A 38 5.28 0.66 -9.77
C THR A 38 5.00 0.20 -8.35
N GLN A 39 5.33 1.00 -7.36
CA GLN A 39 5.05 0.69 -5.95
C GLN A 39 3.54 0.64 -5.66
N ILE A 40 2.78 1.59 -6.18
CA ILE A 40 1.31 1.61 -6.04
C ILE A 40 0.70 0.37 -6.71
N ALA A 41 1.17 0.00 -7.89
CA ALA A 41 0.71 -1.20 -8.58
C ALA A 41 0.94 -2.46 -7.74
N ARG A 42 2.12 -2.60 -7.11
CA ARG A 42 2.42 -3.72 -6.20
C ARG A 42 1.53 -3.71 -4.97
N PHE A 43 1.29 -2.56 -4.36
CA PHE A 43 0.36 -2.45 -3.23
C PHE A 43 -1.06 -2.85 -3.64
N ASN A 44 -1.53 -2.39 -4.78
CA ASN A 44 -2.85 -2.72 -5.27
C ASN A 44 -3.00 -4.21 -5.57
N ASP A 45 -1.98 -4.85 -6.14
CA ASP A 45 -1.96 -6.31 -6.36
C ASP A 45 -2.01 -7.08 -5.02
N ASN A 46 -1.23 -6.67 -4.04
CA ASN A 46 -1.25 -7.27 -2.71
C ASN A 46 -2.60 -7.08 -2.02
N LEU A 47 -3.20 -5.90 -2.13
CA LEU A 47 -4.53 -5.61 -1.59
C LEU A 47 -5.61 -6.46 -2.28
N ALA A 48 -5.55 -6.59 -3.61
CA ALA A 48 -6.49 -7.42 -4.36
C ALA A 48 -6.38 -8.90 -3.97
N ASN A 49 -5.16 -9.43 -3.83
CA ASN A 49 -4.93 -10.79 -3.37
C ASN A 49 -5.46 -11.02 -1.96
N HIS A 50 -5.24 -10.06 -1.06
CA HIS A 50 -5.70 -10.16 0.32
C HIS A 50 -7.22 -10.02 0.41
N ALA A 51 -7.82 -9.14 -0.39
CA ALA A 51 -9.29 -9.03 -0.50
C ALA A 51 -9.92 -10.35 -0.98
N GLY A 52 -9.32 -10.99 -1.97
CA GLY A 52 -9.76 -12.31 -2.45
C GLY A 52 -9.66 -13.38 -1.38
N PHE A 53 -8.63 -13.36 -0.55
CA PHE A 53 -8.48 -14.24 0.61
C PHE A 53 -9.58 -14.00 1.65
N CYS A 54 -9.87 -12.75 1.98
CA CYS A 54 -10.97 -12.38 2.88
C CYS A 54 -12.33 -12.86 2.34
N GLU A 55 -12.59 -12.71 1.04
CA GLU A 55 -13.81 -13.20 0.41
C GLU A 55 -13.96 -14.72 0.50
N ARG A 56 -12.88 -15.47 0.30
CA ARG A 56 -12.90 -16.93 0.44
C ARG A 56 -13.22 -17.35 1.88
N LEU A 57 -12.61 -16.70 2.86
CA LEU A 57 -12.91 -16.94 4.28
C LEU A 57 -14.36 -16.60 4.60
N LEU A 58 -14.87 -15.49 4.08
CA LEU A 58 -16.26 -15.10 4.26
C LEU A 58 -17.23 -16.15 3.69
N ARG A 59 -16.95 -16.66 2.52
CA ARG A 59 -17.75 -17.76 1.92
C ARG A 59 -17.70 -19.03 2.75
N GLN A 60 -16.53 -19.41 3.26
CA GLN A 60 -16.38 -20.57 4.14
C GLN A 60 -17.20 -20.39 5.43
N VAL A 61 -17.15 -19.21 6.04
CA VAL A 61 -17.96 -18.89 7.22
C VAL A 61 -19.45 -19.03 6.91
N LYS A 62 -19.93 -18.47 5.82
CA LYS A 62 -21.32 -18.58 5.39
C LYS A 62 -21.76 -20.03 5.15
N ASN A 63 -20.90 -20.83 4.50
CA ASN A 63 -21.17 -22.25 4.29
C ASN A 63 -21.24 -23.02 5.60
N LEU A 64 -20.34 -22.75 6.53
CA LEU A 64 -20.35 -23.39 7.86
C LEU A 64 -21.55 -22.97 8.68
N GLU A 65 -22.00 -21.72 8.61
CA GLU A 65 -23.23 -21.24 9.23
C GLU A 65 -24.47 -21.97 8.69
N THR A 66 -24.52 -22.22 7.39
CA THR A 66 -25.59 -22.99 6.75
C THR A 66 -25.55 -24.44 7.23
N GLN A 67 -24.39 -25.07 7.25
CA GLN A 67 -24.21 -26.44 7.77
C GLN A 67 -24.58 -26.54 9.24
N GLU A 68 -24.23 -25.54 10.06
CA GLU A 68 -24.62 -25.48 11.47
C GLU A 68 -26.15 -25.50 11.62
N ARG A 69 -26.85 -24.67 10.87
CA ARG A 69 -28.30 -24.61 10.90
C ARG A 69 -28.97 -25.93 10.46
N ASP A 70 -28.48 -26.51 9.36
CA ASP A 70 -28.99 -27.76 8.84
C ASP A 70 -28.77 -28.93 9.80
N LEU A 71 -27.59 -29.03 10.39
CA LEU A 71 -27.25 -30.08 11.33
C LEU A 71 -28.03 -29.93 12.64
N ALA A 72 -28.24 -28.71 13.13
CA ALA A 72 -29.07 -28.43 14.30
C ALA A 72 -30.51 -28.82 14.03
N ALA A 73 -31.05 -28.50 12.86
CA ALA A 73 -32.43 -28.88 12.49
C ALA A 73 -32.59 -30.40 12.37
N LYS A 74 -31.61 -31.09 11.74
CA LYS A 74 -31.64 -32.57 11.61
C LYS A 74 -31.51 -33.27 12.96
N ALA A 75 -30.65 -32.77 13.86
CA ALA A 75 -30.52 -33.31 15.20
C ALA A 75 -31.82 -33.13 15.97
N ALA A 76 -32.44 -31.96 15.94
CA ALA A 76 -33.72 -31.67 16.62
C ALA A 76 -34.86 -32.51 16.05
N ALA A 77 -34.97 -32.64 14.73
CA ALA A 77 -36.01 -33.45 14.08
C ALA A 77 -35.91 -34.93 14.46
N ASN A 78 -34.70 -35.50 14.45
CA ASN A 78 -34.46 -36.89 14.83
C ASN A 78 -34.74 -37.14 16.33
N LEU A 79 -34.39 -36.19 17.17
CA LEU A 79 -34.68 -36.26 18.59
C LEU A 79 -36.20 -36.26 18.86
N LYS A 80 -36.96 -35.46 18.12
CA LYS A 80 -38.42 -35.36 18.24
C LYS A 80 -39.13 -36.65 17.89
N VAL A 81 -38.63 -37.43 16.94
CA VAL A 81 -39.21 -38.72 16.55
C VAL A 81 -38.60 -39.91 17.30
N GLY A 82 -37.77 -39.66 18.29
CA GLY A 82 -37.15 -40.68 19.14
C GLY A 82 -35.95 -41.41 18.54
N ASN A 83 -35.46 -40.97 17.40
CA ASN A 83 -34.25 -41.53 16.75
C ASN A 83 -32.99 -40.96 17.38
N ARG A 84 -32.63 -41.43 18.57
CA ARG A 84 -31.53 -40.91 19.38
C ARG A 84 -30.15 -41.13 18.74
N ASN A 85 -29.96 -42.27 18.05
CA ASN A 85 -28.69 -42.57 17.39
C ASN A 85 -28.38 -41.56 16.26
N ALA A 86 -29.35 -41.31 15.39
CA ALA A 86 -29.18 -40.34 14.32
C ALA A 86 -29.03 -38.92 14.90
N ALA A 87 -29.84 -38.54 15.90
CA ALA A 87 -29.70 -37.24 16.57
C ALA A 87 -28.29 -37.07 17.18
N GLY A 88 -27.74 -38.09 17.82
CA GLY A 88 -26.38 -38.05 18.38
C GLY A 88 -25.29 -37.90 17.32
N GLN A 89 -25.43 -38.57 16.17
CA GLN A 89 -24.51 -38.42 15.06
C GLN A 89 -24.51 -37.01 14.49
N TYR A 90 -25.69 -36.44 14.29
CA TYR A 90 -25.83 -35.04 13.83
C TYR A 90 -25.27 -34.04 14.85
N ALA A 91 -25.49 -34.29 16.14
CA ALA A 91 -24.96 -33.48 17.23
C ALA A 91 -23.41 -33.48 17.26
N LEU A 92 -22.79 -34.64 16.99
CA LEU A 92 -21.30 -34.73 16.87
C LEU A 92 -20.77 -33.94 15.66
N GLN A 93 -21.42 -34.08 14.52
CA GLN A 93 -21.12 -33.30 13.32
C GLN A 93 -21.29 -31.81 13.59
N LEU A 94 -22.36 -31.43 14.26
CA LEU A 94 -22.62 -30.03 14.64
C LEU A 94 -21.51 -29.46 15.52
N LYS A 95 -21.03 -30.23 16.49
CA LYS A 95 -19.90 -29.82 17.33
C LYS A 95 -18.66 -29.51 16.50
N THR A 96 -18.31 -30.39 15.56
CA THR A 96 -17.16 -30.21 14.67
C THR A 96 -17.33 -28.97 13.80
N VAL A 97 -18.53 -28.74 13.24
CA VAL A 97 -18.81 -27.56 12.42
C VAL A 97 -18.72 -26.27 13.23
N LYS A 98 -19.21 -26.28 14.47
CA LYS A 98 -19.08 -25.12 15.37
C LYS A 98 -17.63 -24.78 15.68
N GLU A 99 -16.78 -25.77 15.92
CA GLU A 99 -15.36 -25.57 16.14
C GLU A 99 -14.66 -24.98 14.91
N GLN A 100 -14.99 -25.50 13.73
CA GLN A 100 -14.47 -24.97 12.45
C GLN A 100 -14.98 -23.55 12.18
N LEU A 101 -16.23 -23.28 12.49
CA LEU A 101 -16.82 -21.95 12.33
C LEU A 101 -16.14 -20.91 13.21
N ASP A 102 -15.88 -21.24 14.48
CA ASP A 102 -15.17 -20.35 15.40
C ASP A 102 -13.74 -20.05 14.90
N GLU A 103 -13.03 -21.08 14.44
CA GLU A 103 -11.69 -20.92 13.89
C GLU A 103 -11.69 -20.06 12.62
N ASN A 104 -12.60 -20.32 11.68
CA ASN A 104 -12.72 -19.55 10.45
C ASN A 104 -13.14 -18.09 10.71
N ARG A 105 -14.01 -17.84 11.70
CA ARG A 105 -14.37 -16.48 12.11
C ARG A 105 -13.18 -15.71 12.65
N LYS A 106 -12.33 -16.35 13.46
CA LYS A 106 -11.08 -15.73 13.96
C LYS A 106 -10.12 -15.40 12.82
N GLN A 107 -9.96 -16.32 11.88
CA GLN A 107 -9.13 -16.10 10.70
C GLN A 107 -9.66 -14.96 9.83
N LEU A 108 -10.97 -14.89 9.63
CA LEU A 108 -11.63 -13.81 8.89
C LEU A 108 -11.41 -12.45 9.55
N GLU A 109 -11.59 -12.36 10.85
CA GLU A 109 -11.36 -11.13 11.61
C GLU A 109 -9.90 -10.65 11.50
N ALA A 110 -8.95 -11.58 11.65
CA ALA A 110 -7.52 -11.29 11.49
C ALA A 110 -7.20 -10.83 10.06
N ALA A 111 -7.76 -11.48 9.05
CA ALA A 111 -7.57 -11.14 7.65
C ALA A 111 -8.14 -9.75 7.30
N GLU A 112 -9.33 -9.43 7.79
CA GLU A 112 -9.94 -8.10 7.62
C GLU A 112 -9.14 -7.01 8.31
N SER A 113 -8.63 -7.27 9.51
CA SER A 113 -7.75 -6.34 10.24
C SER A 113 -6.46 -6.07 9.47
N THR A 114 -5.84 -7.11 8.91
CA THR A 114 -4.65 -6.99 8.07
C THR A 114 -4.93 -6.19 6.80
N TYR A 115 -6.06 -6.43 6.15
CA TYR A 115 -6.48 -5.67 4.97
C TYR A 115 -6.60 -4.17 5.27
N LYS A 116 -7.24 -3.80 6.37
CA LYS A 116 -7.37 -2.39 6.80
C LYS A 116 -6.00 -1.74 7.05
N LYS A 117 -5.07 -2.47 7.66
CA LYS A 117 -3.69 -1.99 7.87
C LYS A 117 -2.95 -1.78 6.55
N LEU A 118 -3.12 -2.67 5.59
CA LEU A 118 -2.53 -2.54 4.26
C LEU A 118 -3.08 -1.33 3.49
N VAL A 119 -4.38 -1.06 3.59
CA VAL A 119 -5.00 0.13 3.00
C VAL A 119 -4.41 1.41 3.60
N LEU A 120 -4.27 1.47 4.93
CA LEU A 120 -3.66 2.61 5.61
C LEU A 120 -2.19 2.79 5.21
N ALA A 121 -1.42 1.71 5.13
CA ALA A 121 -0.03 1.75 4.69
C ALA A 121 0.12 2.27 3.26
N ARG A 122 -0.78 1.85 2.35
CA ARG A 122 -0.84 2.38 0.98
C ARG A 122 -1.10 3.88 0.97
N ASP A 123 -2.09 4.34 1.72
CA ASP A 123 -2.47 5.75 1.76
C ASP A 123 -1.34 6.63 2.30
N VAL A 124 -0.64 6.17 3.33
CA VAL A 124 0.55 6.84 3.88
C VAL A 124 1.67 6.87 2.84
N ALA A 125 1.95 5.77 2.17
CA ALA A 125 2.99 5.71 1.13
C ALA A 125 2.68 6.66 -0.05
N VAL A 126 1.43 6.77 -0.46
CA VAL A 126 0.99 7.70 -1.51
C VAL A 126 1.20 9.16 -1.08
N ARG A 127 0.82 9.51 0.14
CA ARG A 127 1.02 10.87 0.67
C ARG A 127 2.49 11.24 0.76
N ASP A 128 3.31 10.35 1.30
CA ASP A 128 4.75 10.57 1.42
C ASP A 128 5.40 10.77 0.05
N ALA A 129 4.99 10.02 -0.95
CA ALA A 129 5.47 10.16 -2.30
C ALA A 129 5.01 11.46 -2.97
N GLN A 130 3.77 11.86 -2.74
CA GLN A 130 3.26 13.16 -3.22
C GLN A 130 4.04 14.32 -2.59
N ASP A 131 4.32 14.25 -1.29
CA ASP A 131 5.12 15.26 -0.59
C ASP A 131 6.55 15.34 -1.14
N LYS A 132 7.16 14.20 -1.45
CA LYS A 132 8.49 14.14 -2.08
C LYS A 132 8.48 14.79 -3.47
N ILE A 133 7.48 14.50 -4.28
CA ILE A 133 7.32 15.10 -5.61
C ILE A 133 7.15 16.61 -5.50
N GLU A 134 6.36 17.09 -4.55
CA GLU A 134 6.18 18.54 -4.32
C GLU A 134 7.49 19.21 -3.88
N LYS A 135 8.27 18.58 -3.00
CA LYS A 135 9.60 19.07 -2.61
C LYS A 135 10.57 19.13 -3.78
N LEU A 136 10.59 18.10 -4.61
CA LEU A 136 11.42 18.05 -5.83
C LEU A 136 11.02 19.16 -6.82
N LYS A 137 9.72 19.41 -7.00
CA LYS A 137 9.23 20.52 -7.84
C LYS A 137 9.69 21.89 -7.31
N ARG A 138 9.65 22.11 -6.01
CA ARG A 138 10.12 23.36 -5.39
C ARG A 138 11.63 23.54 -5.59
N MET A 139 12.42 22.48 -5.40
CA MET A 139 13.85 22.51 -5.62
C MET A 139 14.20 22.80 -7.09
N MET A 140 13.45 22.25 -8.04
CA MET A 140 13.58 22.57 -9.45
C MET A 140 13.41 24.05 -9.74
N THR A 141 12.36 24.65 -9.20
CA THR A 141 12.06 26.06 -9.41
C THR A 141 13.19 26.95 -8.89
N GLU A 142 13.77 26.64 -7.73
CA GLU A 142 14.92 27.35 -7.17
C GLU A 142 16.18 27.16 -8.02
N THR A 143 16.45 25.96 -8.50
CA THR A 143 17.60 25.67 -9.36
C THR A 143 17.47 26.37 -10.70
N GLU A 144 16.29 26.34 -11.32
CA GLU A 144 16.01 27.07 -12.56
C GLU A 144 16.16 28.59 -12.38
N MET A 145 15.72 29.14 -11.25
CA MET A 145 15.92 30.55 -10.91
C MET A 145 17.41 30.90 -10.74
N LEU A 146 18.17 30.03 -10.06
CA LEU A 146 19.60 30.21 -9.88
C LEU A 146 20.37 30.13 -11.21
N GLU A 147 20.01 29.24 -12.10
CA GLU A 147 20.59 29.14 -13.45
C GLU A 147 20.26 30.38 -14.27
N ALA A 148 19.04 30.85 -14.24
CA ALA A 148 18.62 32.08 -14.91
C ALA A 148 19.37 33.32 -14.38
N GLN A 149 19.60 33.40 -13.07
CA GLN A 149 20.41 34.49 -12.46
C GLN A 149 21.90 34.39 -12.85
N ALA A 150 22.45 33.17 -12.92
CA ALA A 150 23.84 32.97 -13.37
C ALA A 150 24.02 33.37 -14.83
N GLU A 151 23.10 33.02 -15.71
CA GLU A 151 23.12 33.43 -17.12
C GLU A 151 23.03 34.95 -17.27
N LEU A 152 22.17 35.61 -16.50
CA LEU A 152 22.05 37.07 -16.48
C LEU A 152 23.36 37.76 -16.02
N GLN A 153 24.03 37.19 -15.01
CA GLN A 153 25.32 37.68 -14.53
C GLN A 153 26.44 37.54 -15.59
N GLU A 154 26.47 36.40 -16.28
CA GLU A 154 27.43 36.18 -17.38
C GLU A 154 27.21 37.16 -18.54
N MET A 155 25.95 37.39 -18.91
CA MET A 155 25.61 38.38 -19.92
C MET A 155 26.03 39.79 -19.50
N ALA A 156 25.75 40.18 -18.24
CA ALA A 156 26.18 41.50 -17.73
C ALA A 156 27.69 41.67 -17.71
N THR A 157 28.43 40.65 -17.32
CA THR A 157 29.90 40.63 -17.33
C THR A 157 30.43 40.73 -18.75
N GLY A 158 29.86 40.01 -19.70
CA GLY A 158 30.20 40.08 -21.13
C GLY A 158 29.94 41.45 -21.73
N MET A 159 28.89 42.13 -21.36
CA MET A 159 28.61 43.49 -21.79
C MET A 159 29.61 44.50 -21.25
N VAL A 160 30.03 44.39 -19.99
CA VAL A 160 31.01 45.28 -19.37
C VAL A 160 32.39 45.14 -20.04
N THR A 161 32.81 43.93 -20.37
CA THR A 161 34.08 43.67 -21.07
C THR A 161 34.05 44.14 -22.51
N SER A 162 32.92 44.11 -23.19
CA SER A 162 32.81 44.65 -24.55
C SER A 162 32.80 46.19 -24.63
N ILE A 163 32.32 46.87 -23.59
CA ILE A 163 32.27 48.33 -23.48
C ILE A 163 33.62 48.88 -22.99
N GLY A 164 34.38 48.14 -22.18
CA GLY A 164 35.70 48.55 -21.69
C GLY A 164 36.87 48.32 -22.63
N GLY A 165 36.64 47.69 -23.79
CA GLY A 165 37.66 47.39 -24.81
C GLY A 165 37.69 48.32 -26.05
N SER A 166 36.96 49.44 -25.97
CA SER A 166 36.99 50.49 -27.01
C SER A 166 37.78 51.74 -26.53
#